data_891ea1ee70e1c7ed59f6f72ae411457b
#
_entry.id   891ea1ee70e1c7ed59f6f72ae411457b
#
_cell.length_a   1.000
_cell.length_b   1.000
_cell.length_c   1.000
_cell.angle_alpha   90.00
_cell.angle_beta   90.00
_cell.angle_gamma   90.00
#
_symmetry.space_group_name_H-M   'P 1'
#
loop_
_entity.id
_entity.type
_entity.pdbx_description
1 polymer ?
#
loop_
_entity_poly.entity_id
_entity_poly.type
_entity_poly.pdbx_seq_one_letter_code
_entity_poly.pdbx_strand_id
1 'polypeptide(L)'
;IDYMSTAIDVNDNPQPPSYPALSYLSPANAIMPGTGGSPFAVPVLWLGRALGSAFPSPIAPREIETDRFSIGLSGDFDNGFDWDAHYTVSSEDFYGQQPDTSTSKFSAAIKGNGGNSGNQTWDLFTPTNNSADLIKWISTNQQTWTETELAVFDFVVTGQWGGMDIASGFQYRDETFNVARGASSIAQFDASGNITVPADLLFLGGGLESNASRDAMAIFVEGSMNPSDKLEVNGALRYEDLETDSSINPKISFRYQATDNLALRASFSTSFREASLAQLTSTTIGLQGIQDYNADGSPKGGTTFIRIAQANNPNLNPEESDNMNIGAIWKPTDRLSMKLDYWAIDYTDVITIESAQGKVAANPNDPDVKRTSGGTLTGVTTKYFNAANVNTSGLDFESTYDFDTAWGQAQVGVNMMHMFEYEIPLNGSTVDVVGQFNHDNFARSLPETKAVFHAALESGNNSLAMFGRYTTDYKTTRPLDATAKSRGFSQKIDSFFTVDLMNSYTIEMNDSDLKLSVGVTNLFDEEVPQVYDAANWSYDPKHHDPRGRMVYVG
;
A
#
# COMPACT_ATOMS: atom_id res chain seq x y z
N ILE A 1 6.59 1.23 -32.08
CA ILE A 1 5.49 0.41 -31.56
C ILE A 1 6.08 -0.47 -30.48
N ASP A 2 5.46 -0.50 -29.35
CA ASP A 2 5.85 -1.34 -28.22
C ASP A 2 4.62 -2.07 -27.67
N TYR A 3 4.80 -3.35 -27.31
CA TYR A 3 3.77 -4.16 -26.66
C TYR A 3 4.40 -4.97 -25.53
N MET A 4 3.80 -4.94 -24.38
CA MET A 4 4.20 -5.73 -23.22
C MET A 4 2.96 -6.38 -22.62
N SER A 5 3.07 -7.68 -22.32
CA SER A 5 2.06 -8.41 -21.55
C SER A 5 2.74 -9.17 -20.43
N THR A 6 2.14 -9.18 -19.27
CA THR A 6 2.61 -9.91 -18.10
C THR A 6 1.43 -10.56 -17.40
N ALA A 7 1.54 -11.87 -17.14
CA ALA A 7 0.58 -12.61 -16.35
C ALA A 7 1.24 -13.17 -15.10
N ILE A 8 0.59 -13.00 -13.96
CA ILE A 8 1.04 -13.53 -12.65
C ILE A 8 -0.08 -14.37 -12.07
N ASP A 9 0.16 -15.69 -11.98
CA ASP A 9 -0.76 -16.63 -11.37
C ASP A 9 -0.22 -17.12 -10.03
N VAL A 10 -0.97 -16.89 -8.96
CA VAL A 10 -0.68 -17.43 -7.63
C VAL A 10 -1.66 -18.55 -7.34
N ASN A 11 -1.31 -19.78 -7.72
CA ASN A 11 -2.18 -20.94 -7.58
C ASN A 11 -2.02 -21.68 -6.25
N ASP A 12 -0.85 -21.61 -5.61
CA ASP A 12 -0.52 -22.24 -4.34
C ASP A 12 -0.49 -21.21 -3.20
N ASN A 13 -1.66 -20.67 -2.83
CA ASN A 13 -1.81 -19.79 -1.68
C ASN A 13 -2.73 -20.45 -0.64
N PRO A 14 -2.20 -21.37 0.21
CA PRO A 14 -3.01 -22.12 1.16
C PRO A 14 -3.59 -21.21 2.24
N GLN A 15 -4.87 -21.40 2.53
CA GLN A 15 -5.60 -20.67 3.55
C GLN A 15 -6.07 -21.62 4.66
N PRO A 16 -6.37 -21.14 5.87
CA PRO A 16 -7.02 -21.95 6.88
C PRO A 16 -8.33 -22.58 6.33
N PRO A 17 -8.71 -23.78 6.74
CA PRO A 17 -9.96 -24.43 6.31
C PRO A 17 -11.19 -23.56 6.54
N SER A 18 -11.20 -22.79 7.62
CA SER A 18 -12.11 -21.67 7.83
C SER A 18 -11.48 -20.64 8.77
N TYR A 19 -11.97 -19.41 8.69
CA TYR A 19 -11.57 -18.33 9.60
C TYR A 19 -12.30 -18.44 10.94
N PRO A 20 -11.73 -17.90 12.05
CA PRO A 20 -12.42 -17.83 13.33
C PRO A 20 -13.66 -16.93 13.21
N ALA A 21 -14.75 -17.37 13.80
CA ALA A 21 -16.01 -16.65 13.76
C ALA A 21 -16.76 -16.74 15.09
N LEU A 22 -17.66 -15.80 15.30
CA LEU A 22 -18.56 -15.75 16.45
C LEU A 22 -19.96 -16.13 16.02
N SER A 23 -20.59 -17.05 16.75
CA SER A 23 -21.98 -17.41 16.54
C SER A 23 -22.74 -17.41 17.86
N TYR A 24 -23.89 -16.73 17.86
CA TYR A 24 -24.77 -16.69 19.01
C TYR A 24 -25.64 -17.95 19.06
N LEU A 25 -25.49 -18.72 20.13
CA LEU A 25 -26.23 -19.95 20.39
C LEU A 25 -27.30 -19.66 21.47
N SER A 26 -28.56 -19.75 21.10
CA SER A 26 -29.70 -19.66 22.01
C SER A 26 -30.24 -21.06 22.32
N PRO A 27 -30.70 -21.35 23.55
CA PRO A 27 -31.37 -22.61 23.89
C PRO A 27 -32.52 -22.97 22.94
N ALA A 28 -33.22 -21.96 22.44
CA ALA A 28 -34.34 -22.13 21.51
C ALA A 28 -33.91 -22.34 20.04
N ASN A 29 -32.69 -21.93 19.67
CA ASN A 29 -32.27 -21.81 18.28
C ASN A 29 -31.10 -22.75 17.89
N ALA A 30 -30.36 -23.28 18.86
CA ALA A 30 -29.25 -24.18 18.59
C ALA A 30 -29.67 -25.62 18.82
N ILE A 31 -29.70 -26.40 17.77
CA ILE A 31 -29.93 -27.86 17.82
C ILE A 31 -28.57 -28.54 17.74
N MET A 32 -28.27 -29.33 18.76
CA MET A 32 -27.01 -30.09 18.79
C MET A 32 -27.26 -31.56 18.45
N PRO A 33 -26.41 -32.19 17.63
CA PRO A 33 -26.55 -33.59 17.27
C PRO A 33 -26.66 -34.48 18.51
N GLY A 34 -27.69 -35.35 18.54
CA GLY A 34 -27.91 -36.29 19.63
C GLY A 34 -28.52 -35.71 20.91
N THR A 35 -28.73 -34.39 21.01
CA THR A 35 -29.27 -33.77 22.22
C THR A 35 -30.68 -33.22 22.05
N GLY A 36 -31.17 -33.11 20.83
CA GLY A 36 -32.47 -32.51 20.52
C GLY A 36 -32.56 -30.99 20.78
N GLY A 37 -31.43 -30.32 21.04
CA GLY A 37 -31.36 -28.88 21.27
C GLY A 37 -29.96 -28.45 21.77
N SER A 38 -29.86 -27.20 22.19
CA SER A 38 -28.64 -26.68 22.78
C SER A 38 -28.33 -27.37 24.10
N PRO A 39 -27.06 -27.75 24.36
CA PRO A 39 -26.65 -28.33 25.66
C PRO A 39 -26.59 -27.26 26.77
N PHE A 40 -26.78 -25.99 26.43
CA PHE A 40 -26.69 -24.86 27.36
C PHE A 40 -28.07 -24.42 27.84
N ALA A 41 -28.19 -24.13 29.13
CA ALA A 41 -29.43 -23.65 29.72
C ALA A 41 -29.68 -22.15 29.46
N VAL A 42 -28.64 -21.42 29.05
CA VAL A 42 -28.65 -19.98 28.76
C VAL A 42 -28.05 -19.70 27.38
N PRO A 43 -28.35 -18.54 26.77
CA PRO A 43 -27.69 -18.13 25.55
C PRO A 43 -26.17 -18.00 25.75
N VAL A 44 -25.40 -18.54 24.83
CA VAL A 44 -23.93 -18.49 24.83
C VAL A 44 -23.39 -18.00 23.50
N LEU A 45 -22.22 -17.37 23.54
CA LEU A 45 -21.50 -16.99 22.34
C LEU A 45 -20.43 -18.07 22.04
N TRP A 46 -20.56 -18.71 20.89
CA TRP A 46 -19.54 -19.64 20.40
C TRP A 46 -18.48 -18.86 19.61
N LEU A 47 -17.22 -19.09 19.95
CA LEU A 47 -16.06 -18.62 19.19
C LEU A 47 -15.30 -19.83 18.67
N GLY A 48 -15.17 -19.95 17.37
CA GLY A 48 -14.46 -21.08 16.78
C GLY A 48 -14.35 -20.99 15.27
N ARG A 49 -13.83 -22.04 14.67
CA ARG A 49 -13.78 -22.22 13.22
C ARG A 49 -14.83 -23.25 12.82
N ALA A 50 -15.63 -22.95 11.81
CA ALA A 50 -16.64 -23.88 11.28
C ALA A 50 -15.97 -25.17 10.80
N LEU A 51 -14.87 -25.06 10.07
CA LEU A 51 -13.97 -26.16 9.72
C LEU A 51 -12.69 -26.01 10.55
N GLY A 52 -12.33 -27.03 11.31
CA GLY A 52 -11.13 -27.02 12.14
C GLY A 52 -9.87 -27.44 11.39
N SER A 53 -8.73 -27.49 12.10
CA SER A 53 -7.42 -27.87 11.55
C SER A 53 -7.34 -29.31 11.01
N ALA A 54 -8.34 -30.14 11.27
CA ALA A 54 -8.43 -31.50 10.72
C ALA A 54 -8.84 -31.55 9.24
N PHE A 55 -9.23 -30.39 8.66
CA PHE A 55 -9.57 -30.27 7.24
C PHE A 55 -8.38 -29.82 6.43
N PRO A 56 -8.29 -30.21 5.15
CA PRO A 56 -7.24 -29.71 4.26
C PRO A 56 -7.38 -28.19 4.07
N SER A 57 -6.25 -27.53 3.91
CA SER A 57 -6.21 -26.10 3.57
C SER A 57 -6.72 -25.88 2.16
N PRO A 58 -7.76 -25.06 1.95
CA PRO A 58 -8.19 -24.67 0.62
C PRO A 58 -7.20 -23.66 0.02
N ILE A 59 -7.28 -23.46 -1.28
CA ILE A 59 -6.44 -22.53 -2.03
C ILE A 59 -7.20 -21.23 -2.27
N ALA A 60 -6.48 -20.11 -2.19
CA ALA A 60 -6.96 -18.77 -2.55
C ALA A 60 -6.20 -18.27 -3.80
N PRO A 61 -6.62 -18.64 -5.01
CA PRO A 61 -5.96 -18.24 -6.23
C PRO A 61 -6.08 -16.72 -6.45
N ARG A 62 -5.04 -16.17 -7.07
CA ARG A 62 -5.01 -14.79 -7.57
C ARG A 62 -4.39 -14.80 -8.95
N GLU A 63 -5.00 -14.10 -9.87
CA GLU A 63 -4.56 -13.95 -11.24
C GLU A 63 -4.45 -12.45 -11.52
N ILE A 64 -3.36 -12.01 -12.12
CA ILE A 64 -3.12 -10.62 -12.51
C ILE A 64 -2.60 -10.67 -13.93
N GLU A 65 -3.30 -10.05 -14.85
CA GLU A 65 -2.87 -9.86 -16.23
C GLU A 65 -2.70 -8.37 -16.48
N THR A 66 -1.57 -7.98 -17.06
CA THR A 66 -1.28 -6.59 -17.41
C THR A 66 -0.83 -6.54 -18.86
N ASP A 67 -1.53 -5.74 -19.64
CA ASP A 67 -1.21 -5.49 -21.04
C ASP A 67 -0.90 -4.01 -21.26
N ARG A 68 0.08 -3.72 -22.13
CA ARG A 68 0.40 -2.37 -22.57
C ARG A 68 0.73 -2.37 -24.05
N PHE A 69 0.05 -1.50 -24.77
CA PHE A 69 0.35 -1.20 -26.15
C PHE A 69 0.70 0.28 -26.31
N SER A 70 1.77 0.60 -27.03
CA SER A 70 2.17 1.97 -27.32
C SER A 70 2.58 2.10 -28.80
N ILE A 71 2.14 3.19 -29.41
CA ILE A 71 2.56 3.59 -30.76
C ILE A 71 2.94 5.06 -30.74
N GLY A 72 4.08 5.39 -31.35
CA GLY A 72 4.57 6.76 -31.48
C GLY A 72 4.92 7.12 -32.90
N LEU A 73 4.77 8.38 -33.22
CA LEU A 73 5.21 9.03 -34.44
C LEU A 73 6.01 10.26 -34.06
N SER A 74 7.08 10.52 -34.78
CA SER A 74 7.89 11.73 -34.60
C SER A 74 8.27 12.32 -35.94
N GLY A 75 8.60 13.59 -35.94
CA GLY A 75 9.05 14.29 -37.13
C GLY A 75 9.52 15.69 -36.84
N ASP A 76 10.03 16.34 -37.88
CA ASP A 76 10.61 17.69 -37.79
C ASP A 76 9.70 18.68 -38.54
N PHE A 77 9.62 19.89 -38.02
CA PHE A 77 9.06 21.02 -38.74
C PHE A 77 10.17 21.79 -39.47
N ASP A 78 9.85 22.38 -40.62
CA ASP A 78 10.82 23.17 -41.41
C ASP A 78 11.44 24.36 -40.67
N ASN A 79 10.89 24.75 -39.51
CA ASN A 79 11.31 25.87 -38.69
C ASN A 79 12.28 25.50 -37.56
N GLY A 80 12.76 24.24 -37.53
CA GLY A 80 13.72 23.74 -36.53
C GLY A 80 13.10 23.30 -35.20
N PHE A 81 11.81 23.02 -35.21
CA PHE A 81 11.12 22.34 -34.11
C PHE A 81 10.87 20.88 -34.47
N ASP A 82 10.99 20.03 -33.47
CA ASP A 82 10.66 18.61 -33.52
C ASP A 82 9.30 18.37 -32.87
N TRP A 83 8.62 17.32 -33.31
CA TRP A 83 7.38 16.90 -32.69
C TRP A 83 7.33 15.39 -32.46
N ASP A 84 6.69 15.01 -31.37
CA ASP A 84 6.39 13.62 -30.99
C ASP A 84 4.91 13.49 -30.66
N ALA A 85 4.29 12.42 -31.14
CA ALA A 85 2.92 12.03 -30.82
C ALA A 85 2.88 10.58 -30.38
N HIS A 86 2.35 10.30 -29.21
CA HIS A 86 2.26 8.96 -28.64
C HIS A 86 0.82 8.62 -28.26
N TYR A 87 0.40 7.40 -28.54
CA TYR A 87 -0.81 6.83 -27.97
C TYR A 87 -0.45 5.54 -27.24
N THR A 88 -0.82 5.47 -25.98
CA THR A 88 -0.58 4.32 -25.12
C THR A 88 -1.88 3.91 -24.47
N VAL A 89 -2.18 2.60 -24.50
CA VAL A 89 -3.24 2.00 -23.70
C VAL A 89 -2.64 0.93 -22.82
N SER A 90 -3.04 0.92 -21.54
CA SER A 90 -2.63 -0.08 -20.56
C SER A 90 -3.85 -0.59 -19.82
N SER A 91 -3.94 -1.89 -19.62
CA SER A 91 -4.99 -2.53 -18.81
C SER A 91 -4.39 -3.44 -17.74
N GLU A 92 -5.09 -3.57 -16.64
CA GLU A 92 -4.82 -4.58 -15.61
C GLU A 92 -6.12 -5.28 -15.25
N ASP A 93 -6.13 -6.60 -15.38
CA ASP A 93 -7.19 -7.49 -14.95
C ASP A 93 -6.75 -8.26 -13.72
N PHE A 94 -7.47 -8.11 -12.63
CA PHE A 94 -7.25 -8.82 -11.38
C PHE A 94 -8.43 -9.74 -11.07
N TYR A 95 -8.14 -11.01 -10.80
CA TYR A 95 -9.05 -11.94 -10.15
C TYR A 95 -8.48 -12.40 -8.81
N GLY A 96 -9.31 -12.35 -7.77
CA GLY A 96 -8.97 -12.89 -6.45
C GLY A 96 -10.11 -13.70 -5.86
N GLN A 97 -9.75 -14.88 -5.33
CA GLN A 97 -10.68 -15.75 -4.61
C GLN A 97 -10.11 -16.08 -3.24
N GLN A 98 -10.95 -16.04 -2.21
CA GLN A 98 -10.58 -16.42 -0.86
C GLN A 98 -11.69 -17.26 -0.21
N PRO A 99 -11.37 -18.48 0.31
CA PRO A 99 -12.38 -19.37 0.86
C PRO A 99 -12.94 -18.86 2.18
N ASP A 100 -14.24 -19.02 2.38
CA ASP A 100 -14.94 -18.69 3.62
C ASP A 100 -16.15 -19.63 3.82
N THR A 101 -16.90 -19.41 4.87
CA THR A 101 -18.15 -20.09 5.20
C THR A 101 -19.33 -19.14 4.98
N SER A 102 -20.39 -19.61 4.33
CA SER A 102 -21.64 -18.83 4.18
C SER A 102 -22.30 -18.61 5.54
N THR A 103 -22.50 -17.37 5.94
CA THR A 103 -23.15 -16.98 7.20
C THR A 103 -24.57 -17.50 7.28
N SER A 104 -25.35 -17.33 6.21
CA SER A 104 -26.76 -17.73 6.15
C SER A 104 -26.91 -19.25 6.25
N LYS A 105 -26.12 -20.01 5.50
CA LYS A 105 -26.14 -21.47 5.49
C LYS A 105 -25.61 -22.04 6.81
N PHE A 106 -24.51 -21.49 7.34
CA PHE A 106 -23.98 -21.92 8.63
C PHE A 106 -25.00 -21.70 9.76
N SER A 107 -25.66 -20.54 9.79
CA SER A 107 -26.73 -20.25 10.75
C SER A 107 -27.92 -21.19 10.59
N ALA A 108 -28.30 -21.54 9.37
CA ALA A 108 -29.37 -22.53 9.13
C ALA A 108 -28.97 -23.93 9.62
N ALA A 109 -27.73 -24.36 9.34
CA ALA A 109 -27.23 -25.65 9.75
C ALA A 109 -27.14 -25.80 11.28
N ILE A 110 -26.71 -24.76 12.01
CA ILE A 110 -26.71 -24.74 13.48
C ILE A 110 -28.13 -24.96 14.04
N LYS A 111 -29.16 -24.49 13.35
CA LYS A 111 -30.57 -24.62 13.74
C LYS A 111 -31.23 -25.94 13.25
N GLY A 112 -30.46 -26.84 12.63
CA GLY A 112 -30.98 -28.11 12.12
C GLY A 112 -31.65 -28.02 10.74
N ASN A 113 -31.51 -26.88 10.05
CA ASN A 113 -32.10 -26.63 8.73
C ASN A 113 -31.04 -26.62 7.62
N GLY A 114 -29.91 -27.29 7.83
CA GLY A 114 -28.80 -27.34 6.88
C GLY A 114 -28.97 -28.36 5.77
N GLY A 115 -28.05 -28.27 4.79
CA GLY A 115 -28.02 -29.15 3.62
C GLY A 115 -29.11 -28.86 2.59
N ASN A 116 -29.00 -29.50 1.44
CA ASN A 116 -29.94 -29.30 0.33
C ASN A 116 -31.39 -29.73 0.68
N SER A 117 -31.55 -30.68 1.61
CA SER A 117 -32.85 -31.14 2.10
C SER A 117 -33.41 -30.29 3.25
N GLY A 118 -32.64 -29.34 3.79
CA GLY A 118 -33.06 -28.44 4.86
C GLY A 118 -33.30 -29.12 6.22
N ASN A 119 -32.66 -30.24 6.50
CA ASN A 119 -32.89 -31.03 7.72
C ASN A 119 -31.60 -31.53 8.38
N GLN A 120 -30.43 -31.01 7.98
CA GLN A 120 -29.15 -31.43 8.57
C GLN A 120 -28.71 -30.41 9.65
N THR A 121 -28.13 -30.94 10.72
CA THR A 121 -27.60 -30.17 11.85
C THR A 121 -26.07 -30.16 11.80
N TRP A 122 -25.46 -28.99 11.98
CA TRP A 122 -24.02 -28.85 12.06
C TRP A 122 -23.50 -29.21 13.45
N ASP A 123 -22.53 -30.12 13.51
CA ASP A 123 -21.80 -30.41 14.76
C ASP A 123 -20.69 -29.37 14.97
N LEU A 124 -20.93 -28.46 15.93
CA LEU A 124 -20.01 -27.38 16.28
C LEU A 124 -18.77 -27.84 17.03
N PHE A 125 -18.87 -28.94 17.78
CA PHE A 125 -17.79 -29.40 18.68
C PHE A 125 -16.89 -30.42 18.03
N THR A 126 -17.42 -31.15 17.07
CA THR A 126 -16.65 -32.13 16.29
C THR A 126 -16.95 -31.97 14.81
N PRO A 127 -16.40 -30.91 14.17
CA PRO A 127 -16.72 -30.56 12.78
C PRO A 127 -16.49 -31.71 11.77
N THR A 128 -15.59 -32.66 12.09
CA THR A 128 -15.31 -33.86 11.28
C THR A 128 -16.45 -34.87 11.25
N ASN A 129 -17.43 -34.77 12.15
CA ASN A 129 -18.63 -35.62 12.13
C ASN A 129 -19.66 -35.16 11.07
N ASN A 130 -19.52 -33.95 10.53
CA ASN A 130 -20.43 -33.46 9.51
C ASN A 130 -20.19 -34.18 8.17
N SER A 131 -21.27 -34.39 7.42
CA SER A 131 -21.16 -35.02 6.11
C SER A 131 -20.42 -34.12 5.12
N ALA A 132 -19.74 -34.74 4.14
CA ALA A 132 -19.06 -33.99 3.07
C ALA A 132 -20.03 -33.08 2.31
N ASP A 133 -21.28 -33.47 2.10
CA ASP A 133 -22.31 -32.67 1.45
C ASP A 133 -22.69 -31.43 2.27
N LEU A 134 -22.78 -31.55 3.61
CA LEU A 134 -23.07 -30.44 4.49
C LEU A 134 -21.89 -29.48 4.57
N ILE A 135 -20.65 -29.97 4.62
CA ILE A 135 -19.43 -29.18 4.57
C ILE A 135 -19.38 -28.36 3.27
N LYS A 136 -19.59 -29.02 2.12
CA LYS A 136 -19.65 -28.35 0.82
C LYS A 136 -20.79 -27.34 0.75
N TRP A 137 -21.91 -27.62 1.35
CA TRP A 137 -23.08 -26.74 1.32
C TRP A 137 -22.87 -25.44 2.09
N ILE A 138 -22.14 -25.45 3.23
CA ILE A 138 -21.81 -24.23 3.98
C ILE A 138 -20.59 -23.49 3.41
N SER A 139 -19.74 -24.16 2.64
CA SER A 139 -18.54 -23.55 2.06
C SER A 139 -18.88 -22.55 0.98
N THR A 140 -18.17 -21.45 0.96
CA THR A 140 -18.28 -20.41 -0.06
C THR A 140 -16.94 -19.73 -0.28
N ASN A 141 -16.89 -18.77 -1.21
CA ASN A 141 -15.70 -17.97 -1.47
C ASN A 141 -16.06 -16.48 -1.51
N GLN A 142 -15.16 -15.66 -1.01
CA GLN A 142 -15.08 -14.27 -1.43
C GLN A 142 -14.45 -14.24 -2.82
N GLN A 143 -15.09 -13.56 -3.77
CA GLN A 143 -14.60 -13.43 -5.13
C GLN A 143 -14.68 -11.97 -5.57
N THR A 144 -13.61 -11.49 -6.20
CA THR A 144 -13.53 -10.14 -6.73
C THR A 144 -12.80 -10.17 -8.08
N TRP A 145 -13.35 -9.49 -9.06
CA TRP A 145 -12.73 -9.15 -10.33
C TRP A 145 -12.57 -7.63 -10.36
N THR A 146 -11.38 -7.16 -10.69
CA THR A 146 -11.12 -5.73 -10.90
C THR A 146 -10.47 -5.56 -12.26
N GLU A 147 -11.00 -4.65 -13.05
CA GLU A 147 -10.49 -4.27 -14.37
C GLU A 147 -10.20 -2.77 -14.34
N THR A 148 -8.99 -2.40 -14.73
CA THR A 148 -8.59 -1.00 -14.90
C THR A 148 -8.00 -0.79 -16.28
N GLU A 149 -8.32 0.32 -16.91
CA GLU A 149 -7.74 0.72 -18.19
C GLU A 149 -7.33 2.19 -18.11
N LEU A 150 -6.19 2.51 -18.70
CA LEU A 150 -5.71 3.87 -18.89
C LEU A 150 -5.25 4.04 -20.33
N ALA A 151 -5.94 4.89 -21.07
CA ALA A 151 -5.55 5.34 -22.40
C ALA A 151 -4.98 6.76 -22.32
N VAL A 152 -3.82 6.99 -22.94
CA VAL A 152 -3.13 8.28 -22.95
C VAL A 152 -2.74 8.64 -24.36
N PHE A 153 -3.08 9.84 -24.78
CA PHE A 153 -2.55 10.49 -25.97
C PHE A 153 -1.70 11.68 -25.58
N ASP A 154 -0.44 11.70 -26.03
CA ASP A 154 0.51 12.78 -25.83
C ASP A 154 0.90 13.39 -27.17
N PHE A 155 1.01 14.71 -27.23
CA PHE A 155 1.61 15.44 -28.33
C PHE A 155 2.55 16.49 -27.77
N VAL A 156 3.82 16.46 -28.15
CA VAL A 156 4.87 17.33 -27.65
C VAL A 156 5.62 17.97 -28.81
N VAL A 157 5.91 19.24 -28.70
CA VAL A 157 6.76 20.00 -29.62
C VAL A 157 7.95 20.54 -28.85
N THR A 158 9.15 20.29 -29.34
CA THR A 158 10.42 20.73 -28.74
C THR A 158 11.23 21.54 -29.75
N GLY A 159 12.05 22.47 -29.27
CA GLY A 159 12.93 23.25 -30.12
C GLY A 159 13.61 24.40 -29.40
N GLN A 160 14.24 25.27 -30.16
CA GLN A 160 14.91 26.45 -29.62
C GLN A 160 14.20 27.73 -30.05
N TRP A 161 13.98 28.61 -29.08
CA TRP A 161 13.40 29.92 -29.33
C TRP A 161 14.07 31.01 -28.48
N GLY A 162 14.65 32.02 -29.15
CA GLY A 162 15.30 33.12 -28.45
C GLY A 162 16.47 32.76 -27.56
N GLY A 163 17.19 31.64 -27.83
CA GLY A 163 18.29 31.13 -27.03
C GLY A 163 17.86 30.27 -25.83
N MET A 164 16.58 29.92 -25.74
CA MET A 164 16.02 28.97 -24.78
C MET A 164 15.69 27.65 -25.48
N ASP A 165 15.92 26.54 -24.83
CA ASP A 165 15.32 25.27 -25.19
C ASP A 165 13.90 25.26 -24.64
N ILE A 166 12.91 24.98 -25.49
CA ILE A 166 11.51 24.98 -25.09
C ILE A 166 10.83 23.66 -25.46
N ALA A 167 9.88 23.26 -24.62
CA ALA A 167 8.93 22.21 -24.92
C ALA A 167 7.51 22.70 -24.61
N SER A 168 6.54 22.26 -25.41
CA SER A 168 5.12 22.49 -25.15
C SER A 168 4.33 21.30 -25.61
N GLY A 169 3.28 20.93 -24.90
CA GLY A 169 2.53 19.75 -25.25
C GLY A 169 1.09 19.76 -24.77
N PHE A 170 0.38 18.79 -25.30
CA PHE A 170 -0.99 18.44 -24.96
C PHE A 170 -1.04 16.97 -24.56
N GLN A 171 -1.84 16.66 -23.54
CA GLN A 171 -2.12 15.29 -23.11
C GLN A 171 -3.63 15.11 -22.94
N TYR A 172 -4.14 13.99 -23.39
CA TYR A 172 -5.49 13.50 -23.08
C TYR A 172 -5.40 12.14 -22.39
N ARG A 173 -6.13 11.95 -21.31
CA ARG A 173 -6.21 10.69 -20.55
C ARG A 173 -7.66 10.27 -20.43
N ASP A 174 -7.91 8.97 -20.59
CA ASP A 174 -9.17 8.30 -20.29
C ASP A 174 -8.86 7.12 -19.35
N GLU A 175 -9.56 7.06 -18.23
CA GLU A 175 -9.34 6.06 -17.17
C GLU A 175 -10.66 5.35 -16.84
N THR A 176 -10.64 4.02 -16.76
CA THR A 176 -11.77 3.22 -16.32
C THR A 176 -11.41 2.37 -15.11
N PHE A 177 -12.41 2.08 -14.27
CA PHE A 177 -12.28 1.24 -13.09
C PHE A 177 -13.57 0.45 -12.88
N ASN A 178 -13.49 -0.88 -12.99
CA ASN A 178 -14.61 -1.78 -12.83
C ASN A 178 -14.32 -2.79 -11.72
N VAL A 179 -15.29 -3.00 -10.83
CA VAL A 179 -15.25 -4.04 -9.79
C VAL A 179 -16.52 -4.86 -9.86
N ALA A 180 -16.36 -6.15 -10.16
CA ALA A 180 -17.41 -7.16 -10.06
C ALA A 180 -17.14 -8.09 -8.87
N ARG A 181 -18.21 -8.67 -8.30
CA ARG A 181 -18.11 -9.54 -7.12
C ARG A 181 -18.95 -10.80 -7.29
N GLY A 182 -18.44 -11.90 -6.72
CA GLY A 182 -19.26 -13.12 -6.58
C GLY A 182 -20.47 -12.87 -5.67
N ALA A 183 -21.54 -13.61 -5.90
CA ALA A 183 -22.83 -13.41 -5.19
C ALA A 183 -22.72 -13.41 -3.65
N SER A 184 -21.83 -14.23 -3.09
CA SER A 184 -21.55 -14.26 -1.63
C SER A 184 -20.80 -13.02 -1.14
N SER A 185 -20.19 -12.24 -2.03
CA SER A 185 -19.34 -11.09 -1.72
C SER A 185 -20.04 -9.75 -1.88
N ILE A 186 -21.29 -9.74 -2.41
CA ILE A 186 -22.06 -8.52 -2.59
C ILE A 186 -22.71 -8.11 -1.28
N ALA A 187 -22.47 -6.87 -0.86
CA ALA A 187 -23.14 -6.26 0.28
C ALA A 187 -24.42 -5.54 -0.15
N GLN A 188 -25.38 -5.44 0.75
CA GLN A 188 -26.63 -4.70 0.54
C GLN A 188 -26.73 -3.56 1.53
N PHE A 189 -27.21 -2.41 1.05
CA PHE A 189 -27.39 -1.19 1.83
C PHE A 189 -28.85 -0.72 1.72
N ASP A 190 -29.32 -0.04 2.74
CA ASP A 190 -30.59 0.69 2.68
C ASP A 190 -30.43 2.06 1.99
N ALA A 191 -31.53 2.75 1.78
CA ALA A 191 -31.54 4.08 1.16
C ALA A 191 -30.77 5.16 1.95
N SER A 192 -30.43 4.88 3.21
CA SER A 192 -29.65 5.77 4.08
C SER A 192 -28.17 5.39 4.13
N GLY A 193 -27.74 4.41 3.31
CA GLY A 193 -26.35 3.93 3.26
C GLY A 193 -25.96 3.03 4.45
N ASN A 194 -26.90 2.48 5.19
CA ASN A 194 -26.58 1.51 6.23
C ASN A 194 -26.50 0.10 5.64
N ILE A 195 -25.54 -0.68 6.10
CA ILE A 195 -25.42 -2.08 5.73
C ILE A 195 -26.63 -2.87 6.24
N THR A 196 -27.40 -3.45 5.33
CA THR A 196 -28.50 -4.38 5.67
C THR A 196 -28.03 -5.83 5.62
N VAL A 197 -27.17 -6.16 4.64
CA VAL A 197 -26.51 -7.47 4.51
C VAL A 197 -25.04 -7.23 4.22
N PRO A 198 -24.11 -7.56 5.13
CA PRO A 198 -22.67 -7.25 4.96
C PRO A 198 -21.94 -8.10 3.92
N ALA A 199 -22.54 -9.10 3.38
CA ALA A 199 -22.17 -10.19 2.50
C ALA A 199 -22.51 -11.53 3.17
N ASP A 200 -22.64 -12.60 2.40
CA ASP A 200 -22.89 -13.95 2.96
C ASP A 200 -21.55 -14.69 3.24
N LEU A 201 -20.67 -14.01 3.96
CA LEU A 201 -19.34 -14.47 4.36
C LEU A 201 -19.21 -14.39 5.88
N LEU A 202 -18.76 -15.48 6.50
CA LEU A 202 -18.72 -15.59 7.97
C LEU A 202 -17.65 -14.71 8.58
N PHE A 203 -16.48 -14.65 7.96
CA PHE A 203 -15.33 -13.90 8.42
C PHE A 203 -14.92 -12.79 7.46
N LEU A 204 -14.68 -13.13 6.19
CA LEU A 204 -14.25 -12.17 5.18
C LEU A 204 -15.35 -11.12 4.93
N GLY A 205 -14.94 -10.02 4.35
CA GLY A 205 -15.87 -8.97 3.96
C GLY A 205 -16.30 -9.09 2.50
N GLY A 206 -17.19 -8.23 2.13
CA GLY A 206 -17.64 -8.03 0.75
C GLY A 206 -17.53 -6.57 0.35
N GLY A 207 -18.47 -6.12 -0.49
CA GLY A 207 -18.54 -4.73 -0.92
C GLY A 207 -19.62 -4.51 -1.96
N LEU A 208 -19.59 -3.33 -2.56
CA LEU A 208 -20.39 -3.00 -3.72
C LEU A 208 -19.60 -3.26 -5.00
N GLU A 209 -20.31 -3.57 -6.07
CA GLU A 209 -19.79 -3.49 -7.41
C GLU A 209 -19.64 -2.01 -7.81
N SER A 210 -18.68 -1.71 -8.67
CA SER A 210 -18.39 -0.36 -9.15
C SER A 210 -18.10 -0.39 -10.64
N ASN A 211 -18.56 0.62 -11.36
CA ASN A 211 -18.23 0.89 -12.73
C ASN A 211 -18.06 2.39 -12.87
N ALA A 212 -16.87 2.85 -13.15
CA ALA A 212 -16.53 4.25 -13.20
C ALA A 212 -15.52 4.54 -14.32
N SER A 213 -15.61 5.73 -14.89
CA SER A 213 -14.64 6.27 -15.84
C SER A 213 -14.49 7.77 -15.62
N ARG A 214 -13.39 8.32 -16.07
CA ARG A 214 -13.15 9.76 -16.15
C ARG A 214 -12.17 10.07 -17.27
N ASP A 215 -12.22 11.29 -17.77
CA ASP A 215 -11.23 11.83 -18.70
C ASP A 215 -10.57 13.10 -18.14
N ALA A 216 -9.39 13.40 -18.64
CA ALA A 216 -8.65 14.61 -18.29
C ALA A 216 -7.83 15.10 -19.47
N MET A 217 -7.71 16.44 -19.58
CA MET A 217 -6.88 17.09 -20.60
C MET A 217 -5.83 17.96 -19.91
N ALA A 218 -4.65 18.00 -20.49
CA ALA A 218 -3.60 18.88 -20.00
C ALA A 218 -2.88 19.59 -21.14
N ILE A 219 -2.44 20.83 -20.86
CA ILE A 219 -1.49 21.55 -21.69
C ILE A 219 -0.32 21.98 -20.82
N PHE A 220 0.88 21.98 -21.38
CA PHE A 220 2.05 22.44 -20.66
C PHE A 220 3.03 23.17 -21.56
N VAL A 221 3.85 23.98 -20.91
CA VAL A 221 5.01 24.64 -21.51
C VAL A 221 6.15 24.59 -20.51
N GLU A 222 7.34 24.31 -20.99
CA GLU A 222 8.57 24.40 -20.23
C GLU A 222 9.70 25.04 -21.03
N GLY A 223 10.63 25.66 -20.34
CA GLY A 223 11.78 26.28 -20.96
C GLY A 223 13.02 26.17 -20.10
N SER A 224 14.17 25.98 -20.73
CA SER A 224 15.50 25.97 -20.14
C SER A 224 16.37 27.03 -20.78
N MET A 225 17.09 27.76 -19.96
CA MET A 225 18.03 28.79 -20.45
C MET A 225 19.29 28.84 -19.57
N ASN A 226 20.39 29.27 -20.20
CA ASN A 226 21.65 29.52 -19.53
C ASN A 226 21.95 31.05 -19.57
N PRO A 227 21.47 31.85 -18.58
CA PRO A 227 21.74 33.30 -18.53
C PRO A 227 23.24 33.63 -18.44
N SER A 228 24.04 32.69 -17.97
CA SER A 228 25.50 32.73 -17.99
C SER A 228 26.08 31.30 -18.01
N ASP A 229 27.38 31.17 -18.27
CA ASP A 229 28.11 29.89 -18.26
C ASP A 229 28.00 29.14 -16.90
N LYS A 230 27.58 29.81 -15.85
CA LYS A 230 27.48 29.28 -14.50
C LYS A 230 26.05 29.07 -14.00
N LEU A 231 25.07 29.62 -14.69
CA LEU A 231 23.68 29.60 -14.22
C LEU A 231 22.76 28.97 -15.27
N GLU A 232 22.11 27.91 -14.89
CA GLU A 232 21.00 27.29 -15.60
C GLU A 232 19.70 27.58 -14.87
N VAL A 233 18.66 27.96 -15.60
CA VAL A 233 17.33 28.24 -15.08
C VAL A 233 16.32 27.47 -15.91
N ASN A 234 15.45 26.69 -15.23
CA ASN A 234 14.35 25.97 -15.86
C ASN A 234 13.03 26.46 -15.27
N GLY A 235 12.02 26.66 -16.13
CA GLY A 235 10.66 27.02 -15.75
C GLY A 235 9.66 26.15 -16.47
N ALA A 236 8.58 25.76 -15.80
CA ALA A 236 7.48 25.02 -16.40
C ALA A 236 6.15 25.48 -15.84
N LEU A 237 5.10 25.37 -16.66
CA LEU A 237 3.72 25.59 -16.26
C LEU A 237 2.86 24.51 -16.92
N ARG A 238 2.05 23.82 -16.12
CA ARG A 238 1.08 22.82 -16.58
C ARG A 238 -0.31 23.21 -16.09
N TYR A 239 -1.26 23.22 -16.98
CA TYR A 239 -2.69 23.31 -16.69
C TYR A 239 -3.34 21.97 -16.99
N GLU A 240 -4.16 21.48 -16.07
CA GLU A 240 -5.02 20.31 -16.28
C GLU A 240 -6.47 20.68 -16.06
N ASP A 241 -7.31 20.23 -17.00
CA ASP A 241 -8.77 20.24 -16.91
C ASP A 241 -9.20 18.81 -16.56
N LEU A 242 -9.74 18.66 -15.38
CA LEU A 242 -10.20 17.42 -14.79
C LEU A 242 -11.73 17.41 -14.84
N GLU A 243 -12.35 16.27 -14.84
CA GLU A 243 -13.82 16.17 -14.94
C GLU A 243 -14.56 17.02 -13.88
N THR A 244 -14.00 17.12 -12.68
CA THR A 244 -14.64 17.81 -11.53
C THR A 244 -13.93 19.08 -11.09
N ASP A 245 -12.70 19.33 -11.54
CA ASP A 245 -11.88 20.46 -11.10
C ASP A 245 -10.83 20.82 -12.16
N SER A 246 -9.96 21.78 -11.87
CA SER A 246 -8.80 22.13 -12.70
C SER A 246 -7.60 22.45 -11.83
N SER A 247 -6.40 22.20 -12.34
CA SER A 247 -5.16 22.47 -11.60
C SER A 247 -4.14 23.22 -12.44
N ILE A 248 -3.40 24.14 -11.81
CA ILE A 248 -2.29 24.89 -12.42
C ILE A 248 -1.04 24.63 -11.60
N ASN A 249 -0.03 24.02 -12.22
CA ASN A 249 1.19 23.60 -11.56
C ASN A 249 2.43 24.28 -12.15
N PRO A 250 2.92 25.37 -11.54
CA PRO A 250 4.19 25.98 -11.87
C PRO A 250 5.38 25.20 -11.28
N LYS A 251 6.51 25.28 -11.98
CA LYS A 251 7.81 24.83 -11.48
C LYS A 251 8.88 25.83 -11.89
N ILE A 252 9.81 26.11 -10.98
CA ILE A 252 11.04 26.84 -11.28
C ILE A 252 12.23 26.12 -10.62
N SER A 253 13.34 26.03 -11.33
CA SER A 253 14.58 25.49 -10.78
C SER A 253 15.81 26.23 -11.26
N PHE A 254 16.83 26.21 -10.41
CA PHE A 254 18.12 26.88 -10.62
C PHE A 254 19.24 25.90 -10.34
N ARG A 255 20.26 25.94 -11.19
CA ARG A 255 21.54 25.28 -10.96
C ARG A 255 22.67 26.29 -11.17
N TYR A 256 23.43 26.55 -10.13
CA TYR A 256 24.52 27.53 -10.14
C TYR A 256 25.87 26.86 -9.89
N GLN A 257 26.77 26.91 -10.86
CA GLN A 257 28.14 26.42 -10.74
C GLN A 257 28.98 27.45 -9.97
N ALA A 258 29.03 27.32 -8.64
CA ALA A 258 29.70 28.28 -7.76
C ALA A 258 31.22 28.25 -7.97
N THR A 259 31.81 27.03 -8.08
CA THR A 259 33.20 26.79 -8.44
C THR A 259 33.29 25.61 -9.41
N ASP A 260 34.45 25.27 -9.93
CA ASP A 260 34.64 24.16 -10.87
C ASP A 260 34.17 22.80 -10.28
N ASN A 261 34.20 22.69 -8.95
CA ASN A 261 33.87 21.47 -8.23
C ASN A 261 32.62 21.56 -7.33
N LEU A 262 31.92 22.70 -7.30
CA LEU A 262 30.71 22.90 -6.47
C LEU A 262 29.59 23.49 -7.30
N ALA A 263 28.49 22.78 -7.40
CA ALA A 263 27.22 23.27 -7.92
C ALA A 263 26.18 23.36 -6.81
N LEU A 264 25.43 24.45 -6.76
CA LEU A 264 24.27 24.65 -5.91
C LEU A 264 23.00 24.49 -6.75
N ARG A 265 21.94 23.93 -6.15
CA ARG A 265 20.65 23.80 -6.82
C ARG A 265 19.51 24.18 -5.89
N ALA A 266 18.45 24.70 -6.47
CA ALA A 266 17.22 24.99 -5.76
C ALA A 266 16.05 24.78 -6.71
N SER A 267 14.93 24.30 -6.21
CA SER A 267 13.68 24.23 -6.96
C SER A 267 12.48 24.48 -6.08
N PHE A 268 11.44 25.02 -6.71
CA PHE A 268 10.10 25.11 -6.16
C PHE A 268 9.12 24.63 -7.22
N SER A 269 8.13 23.84 -6.83
CA SER A 269 7.06 23.38 -7.71
C SER A 269 5.79 23.09 -6.91
N THR A 270 4.65 23.25 -7.56
CA THR A 270 3.40 22.68 -7.05
C THR A 270 3.09 21.38 -7.79
N SER A 271 2.30 20.52 -7.18
CA SER A 271 1.74 19.33 -7.81
C SER A 271 0.38 18.98 -7.19
N PHE A 272 -0.37 18.10 -7.85
CA PHE A 272 -1.66 17.66 -7.37
C PHE A 272 -1.84 16.16 -7.65
N ARG A 273 -2.82 15.56 -6.98
CA ARG A 273 -3.28 14.19 -7.23
C ARG A 273 -4.79 14.12 -7.08
N GLU A 274 -5.49 13.71 -8.13
CA GLU A 274 -6.91 13.38 -8.03
C GLU A 274 -7.15 12.17 -7.12
N ALA A 275 -8.35 12.13 -6.51
CA ALA A 275 -8.84 10.91 -5.88
C ALA A 275 -8.90 9.78 -6.92
N SER A 276 -8.50 8.57 -6.56
CA SER A 276 -8.66 7.43 -7.47
C SER A 276 -10.13 7.11 -7.68
N LEU A 277 -10.49 6.54 -8.85
CA LEU A 277 -11.86 6.09 -9.12
C LEU A 277 -12.35 5.12 -8.04
N ALA A 278 -11.47 4.28 -7.49
CA ALA A 278 -11.78 3.41 -6.36
C ALA A 278 -12.19 4.19 -5.09
N GLN A 279 -11.50 5.29 -4.75
CA GLN A 279 -11.84 6.14 -3.61
C GLN A 279 -13.17 6.88 -3.80
N LEU A 280 -13.49 7.24 -5.04
CA LEU A 280 -14.73 7.93 -5.40
C LEU A 280 -15.94 7.01 -5.45
N THR A 281 -15.79 5.72 -5.81
CA THR A 281 -16.93 4.87 -6.19
C THR A 281 -17.00 3.52 -5.49
N SER A 282 -15.89 2.98 -4.96
CA SER A 282 -15.85 1.62 -4.42
C SER A 282 -16.06 1.60 -2.90
N THR A 283 -17.03 0.83 -2.44
CA THR A 283 -17.25 0.53 -1.01
C THR A 283 -16.85 -0.90 -0.71
N THR A 284 -16.02 -1.08 0.31
CA THR A 284 -15.59 -2.40 0.80
C THR A 284 -16.00 -2.62 2.25
N ILE A 285 -16.25 -3.88 2.62
CA ILE A 285 -16.56 -4.27 4.00
C ILE A 285 -15.54 -5.31 4.44
N GLY A 286 -14.85 -5.02 5.54
CA GLY A 286 -13.90 -5.92 6.16
C GLY A 286 -14.29 -6.27 7.58
N LEU A 287 -13.53 -7.15 8.21
CA LEU A 287 -13.61 -7.47 9.62
C LEU A 287 -12.39 -6.90 10.34
N GLN A 288 -12.60 -6.13 11.42
CA GLN A 288 -11.53 -5.56 12.21
C GLN A 288 -11.80 -5.72 13.71
N GLY A 289 -10.74 -5.96 14.48
CA GLY A 289 -10.80 -5.95 15.93
C GLY A 289 -10.86 -4.53 16.46
N ILE A 290 -11.94 -4.16 17.15
CA ILE A 290 -12.17 -2.83 17.71
C ILE A 290 -12.38 -2.94 19.21
N GLN A 291 -11.67 -2.10 19.97
CA GLN A 291 -11.94 -1.85 21.39
C GLN A 291 -13.16 -0.94 21.52
N ASP A 292 -14.21 -1.41 22.18
CA ASP A 292 -15.39 -0.58 22.49
C ASP A 292 -15.13 0.35 23.70
N TYR A 293 -15.86 1.48 23.75
CA TYR A 293 -15.76 2.47 24.80
C TYR A 293 -17.13 2.87 25.35
N ASN A 294 -17.15 3.27 26.61
CA ASN A 294 -18.27 3.96 27.23
C ASN A 294 -18.23 5.45 26.88
N ALA A 295 -19.34 6.15 27.09
CA ALA A 295 -19.45 7.58 26.82
C ALA A 295 -18.46 8.45 27.65
N ASP A 296 -17.93 7.93 28.74
CA ASP A 296 -16.94 8.58 29.59
C ASP A 296 -15.50 8.33 29.10
N GLY A 297 -15.32 7.65 27.95
CA GLY A 297 -14.01 7.31 27.40
C GLY A 297 -13.34 6.09 28.03
N SER A 298 -13.99 5.42 28.97
CA SER A 298 -13.44 4.19 29.55
C SER A 298 -13.64 2.99 28.62
N PRO A 299 -12.69 2.04 28.52
CA PRO A 299 -12.85 0.82 27.72
C PRO A 299 -14.07 0.00 28.18
N LYS A 300 -14.84 -0.50 27.22
CA LYS A 300 -16.00 -1.34 27.44
C LYS A 300 -15.74 -2.76 26.93
N GLY A 301 -15.48 -3.67 27.85
CA GLY A 301 -15.10 -5.05 27.52
C GLY A 301 -13.72 -5.14 26.87
N GLY A 302 -13.48 -6.23 26.12
CA GLY A 302 -12.27 -6.44 25.33
C GLY A 302 -12.48 -6.10 23.85
N THR A 303 -11.42 -6.22 23.07
CA THR A 303 -11.47 -6.08 21.60
C THR A 303 -12.47 -7.08 21.00
N THR A 304 -13.35 -6.59 20.16
CA THR A 304 -14.37 -7.39 19.46
C THR A 304 -14.19 -7.24 17.95
N PHE A 305 -14.25 -8.34 17.22
CA PHE A 305 -14.26 -8.30 15.75
C PHE A 305 -15.62 -7.86 15.24
N ILE A 306 -15.63 -6.75 14.52
CA ILE A 306 -16.84 -6.16 13.94
C ILE A 306 -16.66 -5.82 12.47
N ARG A 307 -17.77 -5.58 11.77
CA ARG A 307 -17.75 -5.17 10.36
C ARG A 307 -17.41 -3.69 10.22
N ILE A 308 -16.40 -3.40 9.41
CA ILE A 308 -16.04 -2.03 9.04
C ILE A 308 -16.41 -1.84 7.57
N ALA A 309 -17.33 -0.91 7.31
CA ALA A 309 -17.60 -0.44 5.97
C ALA A 309 -16.67 0.73 5.65
N GLN A 310 -15.80 0.55 4.70
CA GLN A 310 -14.99 1.62 4.11
C GLN A 310 -15.76 2.17 2.92
N ALA A 311 -16.52 3.24 3.15
CA ALA A 311 -17.37 3.84 2.14
C ALA A 311 -16.56 4.75 1.23
N ASN A 312 -16.87 4.72 -0.05
CA ASN A 312 -16.41 5.69 -1.03
C ASN A 312 -16.88 7.11 -0.67
N ASN A 313 -16.24 8.12 -1.29
CA ASN A 313 -16.68 9.50 -1.19
C ASN A 313 -16.56 10.19 -2.57
N PRO A 314 -17.67 10.44 -3.26
CA PRO A 314 -17.67 11.10 -4.57
C PRO A 314 -17.36 12.60 -4.51
N ASN A 315 -17.24 13.19 -3.32
CA ASN A 315 -17.01 14.64 -3.12
C ASN A 315 -15.57 14.93 -2.64
N LEU A 316 -14.61 14.08 -2.96
CA LEU A 316 -13.21 14.33 -2.64
C LEU A 316 -12.62 15.38 -3.58
N ASN A 317 -11.95 16.37 -3.01
CA ASN A 317 -11.12 17.32 -3.75
C ASN A 317 -9.78 16.66 -4.12
N PRO A 318 -9.09 17.13 -5.17
CA PRO A 318 -7.69 16.76 -5.40
C PRO A 318 -6.81 17.12 -4.20
N GLU A 319 -5.78 16.31 -3.95
CA GLU A 319 -4.68 16.69 -3.06
C GLU A 319 -3.77 17.66 -3.80
N GLU A 320 -3.24 18.62 -3.10
CA GLU A 320 -2.25 19.54 -3.64
C GLU A 320 -0.97 19.50 -2.82
N SER A 321 0.16 19.90 -3.41
CA SER A 321 1.40 20.05 -2.65
C SER A 321 2.27 21.17 -3.18
N ASP A 322 2.92 21.86 -2.24
CA ASP A 322 4.04 22.77 -2.47
C ASP A 322 5.35 22.04 -2.14
N ASN A 323 6.25 22.00 -3.11
CA ASN A 323 7.49 21.25 -3.00
C ASN A 323 8.69 22.20 -3.10
N MET A 324 9.60 22.15 -2.15
CA MET A 324 10.84 22.88 -2.14
C MET A 324 12.03 21.94 -2.00
N ASN A 325 13.08 22.18 -2.79
CA ASN A 325 14.37 21.50 -2.66
C ASN A 325 15.51 22.51 -2.72
N ILE A 326 16.51 22.36 -1.84
CA ILE A 326 17.76 23.13 -1.88
C ILE A 326 18.90 22.15 -1.66
N GLY A 327 19.87 22.14 -2.57
CA GLY A 327 20.95 21.17 -2.51
C GLY A 327 22.27 21.65 -3.04
N ALA A 328 23.28 20.82 -2.83
CA ALA A 328 24.63 21.00 -3.30
C ALA A 328 25.21 19.70 -3.88
N ILE A 329 25.94 19.84 -4.98
CA ILE A 329 26.72 18.75 -5.57
C ILE A 329 28.18 19.20 -5.47
N TRP A 330 28.99 18.44 -4.70
CA TRP A 330 30.38 18.78 -4.47
C TRP A 330 31.29 17.64 -4.89
N LYS A 331 32.23 17.95 -5.76
CA LYS A 331 33.31 17.03 -6.24
C LYS A 331 34.66 17.59 -5.88
N PRO A 332 35.09 17.47 -4.59
CA PRO A 332 36.35 18.06 -4.14
C PRO A 332 37.58 17.48 -4.86
N THR A 333 37.44 16.26 -5.38
CA THR A 333 38.41 15.59 -6.23
C THR A 333 37.70 14.83 -7.35
N ASP A 334 38.42 14.37 -8.37
CA ASP A 334 37.86 13.51 -9.43
C ASP A 334 37.33 12.17 -8.91
N ARG A 335 37.71 11.80 -7.69
CA ARG A 335 37.41 10.52 -7.04
C ARG A 335 36.31 10.60 -5.99
N LEU A 336 35.97 11.76 -5.51
CA LEU A 336 34.93 11.96 -4.47
C LEU A 336 33.81 12.81 -5.01
N SER A 337 32.60 12.25 -5.00
CA SER A 337 31.36 12.95 -5.29
C SER A 337 30.44 12.93 -4.07
N MET A 338 29.85 14.08 -3.75
CA MET A 338 28.91 14.23 -2.64
C MET A 338 27.70 15.03 -3.13
N LYS A 339 26.51 14.63 -2.69
CA LYS A 339 25.27 15.38 -2.89
C LYS A 339 24.57 15.51 -1.55
N LEU A 340 24.03 16.68 -1.30
CA LEU A 340 23.25 16.97 -0.11
C LEU A 340 22.05 17.79 -0.52
N ASP A 341 20.84 17.31 -0.18
CA ASP A 341 19.58 17.96 -0.52
C ASP A 341 18.68 18.04 0.71
N TYR A 342 18.30 19.25 1.07
CA TYR A 342 17.16 19.50 1.95
C TYR A 342 15.90 19.60 1.11
N TRP A 343 14.87 18.91 1.50
CA TRP A 343 13.57 18.96 0.86
C TRP A 343 12.46 19.23 1.90
N ALA A 344 11.43 19.93 1.47
CA ALA A 344 10.21 20.16 2.24
C ALA A 344 9.01 20.08 1.31
N ILE A 345 7.95 19.45 1.80
CA ILE A 345 6.70 19.26 1.07
C ILE A 345 5.54 19.58 2.02
N ASP A 346 4.72 20.52 1.62
CA ASP A 346 3.48 20.88 2.30
C ASP A 346 2.31 20.32 1.49
N TYR A 347 1.62 19.32 2.02
CA TYR A 347 0.43 18.74 1.41
C TYR A 347 -0.82 19.42 1.97
N THR A 348 -1.76 19.72 1.10
CA THR A 348 -3.11 20.16 1.44
C THR A 348 -4.14 19.18 0.92
N ASP A 349 -5.30 19.12 1.58
CA ASP A 349 -6.41 18.26 1.20
C ASP A 349 -6.06 16.77 1.05
N VAL A 350 -5.13 16.26 1.87
CA VAL A 350 -4.67 14.86 1.81
C VAL A 350 -5.84 13.89 1.90
N ILE A 351 -6.00 13.06 0.89
CA ILE A 351 -7.07 12.06 0.85
C ILE A 351 -6.68 10.87 1.73
N THR A 352 -7.41 10.69 2.80
CA THR A 352 -7.22 9.58 3.74
C THR A 352 -8.56 8.96 4.13
N ILE A 353 -8.52 7.89 4.93
CA ILE A 353 -9.71 7.22 5.43
C ILE A 353 -9.80 7.37 6.95
N GLU A 354 -11.01 7.57 7.47
CA GLU A 354 -11.25 7.62 8.91
C GLU A 354 -10.77 6.34 9.61
N SER A 355 -10.22 6.48 10.81
CA SER A 355 -9.92 5.34 11.67
C SER A 355 -11.20 4.86 12.35
N ALA A 356 -11.58 3.61 12.13
CA ALA A 356 -12.72 3.01 12.82
C ALA A 356 -12.51 2.98 14.35
N GLN A 357 -11.31 2.63 14.80
CA GLN A 357 -10.94 2.65 16.21
C GLN A 357 -10.98 4.07 16.77
N GLY A 358 -10.42 5.03 16.05
CA GLY A 358 -10.43 6.45 16.43
C GLY A 358 -11.85 7.00 16.54
N LYS A 359 -12.74 6.67 15.59
CA LYS A 359 -14.14 7.09 15.60
C LYS A 359 -14.90 6.57 16.83
N VAL A 360 -14.73 5.27 17.16
CA VAL A 360 -15.35 4.67 18.37
C VAL A 360 -14.79 5.27 19.66
N ALA A 361 -13.49 5.54 19.71
CA ALA A 361 -12.86 6.15 20.89
C ALA A 361 -13.28 7.61 21.11
N ALA A 362 -13.36 8.39 20.02
CA ALA A 362 -13.74 9.80 20.08
C ALA A 362 -15.23 10.00 20.42
N ASN A 363 -16.11 9.21 19.83
CA ASN A 363 -17.55 9.27 20.07
C ASN A 363 -18.21 7.88 19.92
N PRO A 364 -18.35 7.11 21.01
CA PRO A 364 -18.99 5.79 20.96
C PRO A 364 -20.45 5.80 20.48
N ASN A 365 -21.10 6.97 20.47
CA ASN A 365 -22.48 7.18 20.01
C ASN A 365 -22.57 7.88 18.63
N ASP A 366 -21.46 7.95 17.90
CA ASP A 366 -21.47 8.48 16.53
C ASP A 366 -22.50 7.74 15.66
N PRO A 367 -23.23 8.41 14.78
CA PRO A 367 -24.21 7.77 13.87
C PRO A 367 -23.61 6.66 13.00
N ASP A 368 -22.32 6.75 12.68
CA ASP A 368 -21.58 5.73 11.92
C ASP A 368 -21.14 4.54 12.77
N VAL A 369 -21.22 4.62 14.12
CA VAL A 369 -20.97 3.52 15.05
C VAL A 369 -22.24 2.73 15.28
N LYS A 370 -22.35 1.56 14.70
CA LYS A 370 -23.57 0.74 14.70
C LYS A 370 -23.61 -0.17 15.91
N ARG A 371 -24.77 -0.18 16.58
CA ARG A 371 -25.01 -0.99 17.78
C ARG A 371 -26.36 -1.71 17.71
N THR A 372 -26.45 -2.84 18.40
CA THR A 372 -27.75 -3.48 18.66
C THR A 372 -28.58 -2.61 19.61
N SER A 373 -29.87 -2.91 19.75
CA SER A 373 -30.75 -2.30 20.75
C SER A 373 -30.26 -2.50 22.19
N GLY A 374 -29.46 -3.54 22.45
CA GLY A 374 -28.78 -3.80 23.72
C GLY A 374 -27.45 -3.06 23.91
N GLY A 375 -27.05 -2.21 22.95
CA GLY A 375 -25.82 -1.40 23.03
C GLY A 375 -24.52 -2.14 22.65
N THR A 376 -24.60 -3.34 22.11
CA THR A 376 -23.43 -4.09 21.62
C THR A 376 -22.93 -3.51 20.30
N LEU A 377 -21.65 -3.21 20.19
CA LEU A 377 -20.99 -2.74 18.98
C LEU A 377 -21.04 -3.83 17.89
N THR A 378 -21.52 -3.49 16.69
CA THR A 378 -21.69 -4.42 15.57
C THR A 378 -20.98 -4.02 14.29
N GLY A 379 -20.71 -2.72 14.11
CA GLY A 379 -20.06 -2.21 12.92
C GLY A 379 -19.70 -0.74 13.04
N VAL A 380 -18.83 -0.30 12.14
CA VAL A 380 -18.46 1.12 11.96
C VAL A 380 -18.41 1.42 10.48
N THR A 381 -18.96 2.56 10.08
CA THR A 381 -18.75 3.10 8.74
C THR A 381 -17.64 4.16 8.81
N THR A 382 -16.63 3.98 7.99
CA THR A 382 -15.55 4.95 7.76
C THR A 382 -15.64 5.45 6.32
N LYS A 383 -15.23 6.70 6.09
CA LYS A 383 -15.28 7.34 4.77
C LYS A 383 -13.93 7.90 4.41
N TYR A 384 -13.65 7.97 3.12
CA TYR A 384 -12.57 8.80 2.61
C TYR A 384 -12.93 10.28 2.82
N PHE A 385 -11.95 11.09 3.12
CA PHE A 385 -12.10 12.53 3.30
C PHE A 385 -10.79 13.25 3.01
N ASN A 386 -10.88 14.53 2.66
CA ASN A 386 -9.71 15.39 2.58
C ASN A 386 -9.32 15.81 4.00
N ALA A 387 -8.17 15.35 4.47
CA ALA A 387 -7.61 15.75 5.75
C ALA A 387 -7.01 17.15 5.65
N ALA A 388 -6.79 17.78 6.81
CA ALA A 388 -6.01 19.00 6.87
C ALA A 388 -4.55 18.74 6.45
N ASN A 389 -3.76 19.80 6.38
CA ASN A 389 -2.39 19.81 5.88
C ASN A 389 -1.49 18.77 6.56
N VAL A 390 -0.61 18.20 5.75
CA VAL A 390 0.49 17.32 6.19
C VAL A 390 1.78 17.98 5.74
N ASN A 391 2.67 18.29 6.68
CA ASN A 391 3.96 18.90 6.40
C ASN A 391 5.05 17.86 6.62
N THR A 392 5.98 17.76 5.67
CA THR A 392 7.11 16.84 5.80
C THR A 392 8.38 17.44 5.27
N SER A 393 9.47 17.22 5.96
CA SER A 393 10.81 17.67 5.53
C SER A 393 11.89 16.69 5.90
N GLY A 394 13.00 16.76 5.17
CA GLY A 394 14.12 15.86 5.39
C GLY A 394 15.37 16.25 4.64
N LEU A 395 16.37 15.39 4.76
CA LEU A 395 17.68 15.54 4.17
C LEU A 395 18.08 14.26 3.46
N ASP A 396 18.48 14.39 2.20
CA ASP A 396 19.10 13.30 1.45
C ASP A 396 20.61 13.57 1.33
N PHE A 397 21.40 12.55 1.65
CA PHE A 397 22.83 12.59 1.50
C PHE A 397 23.31 11.40 0.66
N GLU A 398 24.07 11.68 -0.38
CA GLU A 398 24.74 10.69 -1.21
C GLU A 398 26.23 11.00 -1.27
N SER A 399 27.08 9.98 -1.09
CA SER A 399 28.52 10.12 -1.30
C SER A 399 29.08 8.86 -1.94
N THR A 400 29.99 9.06 -2.90
CA THR A 400 30.70 7.98 -3.58
C THR A 400 32.19 8.34 -3.68
N TYR A 401 33.08 7.39 -3.33
CA TYR A 401 34.52 7.54 -3.41
C TYR A 401 35.12 6.38 -4.18
N ASP A 402 35.83 6.71 -5.25
CA ASP A 402 36.54 5.78 -6.12
C ASP A 402 38.02 5.77 -5.78
N PHE A 403 38.67 4.60 -5.68
CA PHE A 403 40.09 4.46 -5.39
C PHE A 403 40.66 3.19 -5.97
N ASP A 404 41.97 3.26 -6.29
CA ASP A 404 42.72 2.11 -6.78
C ASP A 404 43.24 1.28 -5.61
N THR A 405 43.18 -0.04 -5.72
CA THR A 405 43.74 -1.01 -4.79
C THR A 405 44.77 -1.89 -5.51
N ALA A 406 45.52 -2.67 -4.74
CA ALA A 406 46.42 -3.69 -5.31
C ALA A 406 45.69 -4.79 -6.10
N TRP A 407 44.34 -4.89 -5.92
CA TRP A 407 43.52 -5.92 -6.54
C TRP A 407 42.65 -5.38 -7.68
N GLY A 408 42.56 -4.08 -7.87
CA GLY A 408 41.73 -3.44 -8.89
C GLY A 408 41.11 -2.13 -8.42
N GLN A 409 40.13 -1.64 -9.17
CA GLN A 409 39.41 -0.42 -8.86
C GLN A 409 38.32 -0.72 -7.81
N ALA A 410 38.28 0.10 -6.78
CA ALA A 410 37.29 0.00 -5.71
C ALA A 410 36.48 1.27 -5.60
N GLN A 411 35.23 1.09 -5.21
CA GLN A 411 34.29 2.17 -4.92
C GLN A 411 33.62 1.90 -3.57
N VAL A 412 33.45 2.93 -2.77
CA VAL A 412 32.59 2.89 -1.57
C VAL A 412 31.64 4.08 -1.58
N GLY A 413 30.47 3.89 -1.01
CA GLY A 413 29.52 5.00 -0.92
C GLY A 413 28.40 4.76 0.06
N VAL A 414 27.58 5.80 0.23
CA VAL A 414 26.40 5.81 1.08
C VAL A 414 25.31 6.65 0.44
N ASN A 415 24.09 6.15 0.53
CA ASN A 415 22.85 6.89 0.27
C ASN A 415 22.05 6.88 1.57
N MET A 416 21.73 8.05 2.10
CA MET A 416 21.04 8.21 3.37
C MET A 416 19.90 9.21 3.21
N MET A 417 18.73 8.86 3.76
CA MET A 417 17.60 9.76 3.96
C MET A 417 17.37 9.92 5.46
N HIS A 418 17.21 11.16 5.90
CA HIS A 418 16.84 11.50 7.27
C HIS A 418 15.62 12.41 7.24
N MET A 419 14.54 11.98 7.86
CA MET A 419 13.29 12.73 7.96
C MET A 419 13.30 13.57 9.23
N PHE A 420 13.12 14.88 9.11
CA PHE A 420 13.09 15.79 10.26
C PHE A 420 11.72 15.85 10.90
N GLU A 421 10.68 15.85 10.06
CA GLU A 421 9.29 15.96 10.51
C GLU A 421 8.35 15.30 9.50
N TYR A 422 7.26 14.77 10.01
CA TYR A 422 6.06 14.40 9.29
C TYR A 422 4.87 14.75 10.19
N GLU A 423 4.34 15.94 10.00
CA GLU A 423 3.29 16.49 10.83
C GLU A 423 1.92 16.18 10.24
N ILE A 424 1.04 15.61 11.06
CA ILE A 424 -0.34 15.29 10.69
C ILE A 424 -1.35 15.96 11.63
N PRO A 425 -2.56 16.27 11.16
CA PRO A 425 -3.65 16.65 12.04
C PRO A 425 -4.17 15.44 12.82
N LEU A 426 -4.15 15.52 14.12
CA LEU A 426 -4.68 14.49 15.01
C LEU A 426 -5.43 15.11 16.19
N ASN A 427 -6.73 14.80 16.34
CA ASN A 427 -7.59 15.27 17.45
C ASN A 427 -7.56 16.81 17.63
N GLY A 428 -7.53 17.58 16.54
CA GLY A 428 -7.54 19.04 16.55
C GLY A 428 -6.20 19.70 16.88
N SER A 429 -5.12 18.93 16.89
CA SER A 429 -3.73 19.39 17.05
C SER A 429 -2.87 18.87 15.90
N THR A 430 -1.77 19.54 15.60
CA THR A 430 -0.73 19.02 14.72
C THR A 430 0.26 18.22 15.56
N VAL A 431 0.61 17.02 15.09
CA VAL A 431 1.50 16.08 15.80
C VAL A 431 2.55 15.56 14.81
N ASP A 432 3.82 15.65 15.22
CA ASP A 432 4.90 14.99 14.52
C ASP A 432 4.90 13.48 14.80
N VAL A 433 4.94 12.67 13.76
CA VAL A 433 4.80 11.21 13.81
C VAL A 433 6.03 10.47 13.29
N VAL A 434 7.16 11.17 13.09
CA VAL A 434 8.45 10.57 12.73
C VAL A 434 9.00 9.72 13.89
N GLY A 435 9.76 8.67 13.56
CA GLY A 435 10.31 7.73 14.52
C GLY A 435 9.24 6.85 15.19
N GLN A 436 8.08 6.65 14.52
CA GLN A 436 6.97 5.91 15.08
C GLN A 436 6.40 4.88 14.12
N PHE A 437 5.91 3.77 14.68
CA PHE A 437 4.91 2.90 14.06
C PHE A 437 3.54 3.36 14.57
N ASN A 438 2.86 4.13 13.73
CA ASN A 438 1.64 4.83 14.09
C ASN A 438 0.42 3.88 14.03
N HIS A 439 -0.03 3.44 15.18
CA HIS A 439 -1.11 2.45 15.30
C HIS A 439 -2.46 2.96 14.79
N ASP A 440 -2.85 4.17 15.19
CA ASP A 440 -4.23 4.66 15.06
C ASP A 440 -4.39 5.78 14.01
N ASN A 441 -3.37 6.04 13.19
CA ASN A 441 -3.44 7.07 12.17
C ASN A 441 -2.92 6.60 10.81
N PHE A 442 -3.10 7.42 9.78
CA PHE A 442 -2.79 7.09 8.39
C PHE A 442 -1.28 7.13 8.05
N ALA A 443 -0.45 7.79 8.85
CA ALA A 443 0.99 7.92 8.59
C ALA A 443 1.72 6.56 8.65
N ARG A 444 1.19 5.61 9.42
CA ARG A 444 1.72 4.25 9.53
C ARG A 444 3.16 4.24 10.05
N SER A 445 4.08 3.58 9.38
CA SER A 445 5.45 3.39 9.84
C SER A 445 6.40 4.39 9.20
N LEU A 446 7.09 5.19 10.02
CA LEU A 446 8.01 6.25 9.60
C LEU A 446 9.31 6.22 10.42
N PRO A 447 10.25 5.30 10.13
CA PRO A 447 11.59 5.38 10.71
C PRO A 447 12.28 6.70 10.32
N GLU A 448 12.97 7.32 11.28
CA GLU A 448 13.61 8.63 11.11
C GLU A 448 14.74 8.60 10.07
N THR A 449 15.57 7.56 10.08
CA THR A 449 16.74 7.44 9.18
C THR A 449 16.77 6.09 8.48
N LYS A 450 17.02 6.13 7.18
CA LYS A 450 17.36 4.95 6.37
C LYS A 450 18.63 5.20 5.60
N ALA A 451 19.51 4.18 5.51
CA ALA A 451 20.75 4.29 4.76
C ALA A 451 21.07 3.00 4.01
N VAL A 452 21.70 3.16 2.85
CA VAL A 452 22.31 2.07 2.08
C VAL A 452 23.76 2.40 1.90
N PHE A 453 24.62 1.57 2.46
CA PHE A 453 26.06 1.59 2.23
C PHE A 453 26.38 0.64 1.08
N HIS A 454 27.30 1.01 0.20
CA HIS A 454 27.74 0.11 -0.85
C HIS A 454 29.27 0.11 -0.95
N ALA A 455 29.82 -1.03 -1.32
CA ALA A 455 31.19 -1.20 -1.68
C ALA A 455 31.29 -2.11 -2.90
N ALA A 456 32.14 -1.76 -3.85
CA ALA A 456 32.40 -2.55 -5.04
C ALA A 456 33.91 -2.66 -5.30
N LEU A 457 34.34 -3.79 -5.87
CA LEU A 457 35.69 -4.03 -6.32
C LEU A 457 35.66 -4.71 -7.68
N GLU A 458 36.23 -4.05 -8.67
CA GLU A 458 36.43 -4.57 -10.02
C GLU A 458 37.88 -5.03 -10.18
N SER A 459 38.09 -6.32 -10.44
CA SER A 459 39.41 -6.95 -10.54
C SER A 459 39.51 -7.85 -11.79
N GLY A 460 39.94 -7.30 -12.92
CA GLY A 460 39.92 -8.01 -14.20
C GLY A 460 38.48 -8.41 -14.54
N ASN A 461 38.25 -9.70 -14.75
CA ASN A 461 36.93 -10.24 -15.09
C ASN A 461 36.04 -10.51 -13.85
N ASN A 462 36.52 -10.17 -12.65
CA ASN A 462 35.79 -10.39 -11.40
C ASN A 462 35.23 -9.09 -10.84
N SER A 463 33.94 -9.09 -10.46
CA SER A 463 33.26 -8.00 -9.79
C SER A 463 32.69 -8.47 -8.45
N LEU A 464 33.04 -7.78 -7.38
CA LEU A 464 32.54 -8.01 -6.04
C LEU A 464 31.73 -6.78 -5.59
N ALA A 465 30.49 -6.98 -5.13
CA ALA A 465 29.64 -5.91 -4.60
C ALA A 465 29.10 -6.30 -3.22
N MET A 466 29.04 -5.33 -2.33
CA MET A 466 28.48 -5.46 -0.99
C MET A 466 27.49 -4.30 -0.75
N PHE A 467 26.34 -4.59 -0.15
CA PHE A 467 25.37 -3.60 0.27
C PHE A 467 25.01 -3.79 1.73
N GLY A 468 25.13 -2.74 2.51
CA GLY A 468 24.63 -2.68 3.90
C GLY A 468 23.35 -1.84 3.93
N ARG A 469 22.24 -2.38 4.44
CA ARG A 469 20.94 -1.68 4.55
C ARG A 469 20.65 -1.42 6.02
N TYR A 470 20.39 -0.17 6.35
CA TYR A 470 20.13 0.27 7.72
C TYR A 470 18.78 0.98 7.82
N THR A 471 18.01 0.61 8.82
CA THR A 471 16.83 1.33 9.29
C THR A 471 17.00 1.60 10.78
N THR A 472 16.82 2.85 11.20
CA THR A 472 16.95 3.24 12.62
C THR A 472 15.90 2.58 13.48
N ASP A 473 16.13 2.53 14.79
CA ASP A 473 15.11 2.14 15.75
C ASP A 473 13.99 3.19 15.83
N TYR A 474 12.79 2.72 16.18
CA TYR A 474 11.61 3.54 16.34
C TYR A 474 10.67 2.89 17.37
N LYS A 475 9.48 3.41 17.58
CA LYS A 475 8.56 2.88 18.59
C LYS A 475 7.12 2.81 18.10
N THR A 476 6.39 1.76 18.51
CA THR A 476 4.93 1.73 18.29
C THR A 476 4.20 2.69 19.21
N THR A 477 3.19 3.38 18.70
CA THR A 477 2.29 4.22 19.50
C THR A 477 1.26 3.40 20.28
N ARG A 478 1.12 2.10 19.99
CA ARG A 478 0.19 1.22 20.68
C ARG A 478 0.59 1.03 22.16
N PRO A 479 -0.28 1.35 23.13
CA PRO A 479 0.00 1.11 24.53
C PRO A 479 0.09 -0.39 24.84
N LEU A 480 1.07 -0.79 25.66
CA LEU A 480 1.18 -2.16 26.13
C LEU A 480 0.16 -2.43 27.24
N ASP A 481 -0.70 -3.43 27.04
CA ASP A 481 -1.55 -3.95 28.10
C ASP A 481 -0.77 -4.80 29.12
N ALA A 482 -1.42 -5.22 30.21
CA ALA A 482 -0.79 -6.00 31.27
C ALA A 482 -0.27 -7.36 30.77
N THR A 483 -0.98 -7.97 29.81
CA THR A 483 -0.59 -9.27 29.23
C THR A 483 0.63 -9.10 28.35
N ALA A 484 0.68 -8.09 27.50
CA ALA A 484 1.83 -7.79 26.66
C ALA A 484 3.09 -7.52 27.53
N LYS A 485 2.95 -6.70 28.57
CA LYS A 485 4.03 -6.43 29.53
C LYS A 485 4.52 -7.71 30.21
N SER A 486 3.61 -8.58 30.66
CA SER A 486 3.97 -9.85 31.31
C SER A 486 4.66 -10.84 30.37
N ARG A 487 4.45 -10.71 29.06
CA ARG A 487 5.11 -11.51 28.02
C ARG A 487 6.42 -10.90 27.51
N GLY A 488 6.85 -9.77 28.07
CA GLY A 488 8.09 -9.10 27.70
C GLY A 488 8.05 -8.28 26.40
N PHE A 489 6.86 -7.96 25.88
CA PHE A 489 6.75 -7.06 24.74
C PHE A 489 7.25 -5.65 25.08
N SER A 490 7.85 -4.99 24.10
CA SER A 490 8.32 -3.62 24.15
C SER A 490 7.58 -2.76 23.13
N GLN A 491 7.45 -1.46 23.41
CA GLN A 491 7.06 -0.50 22.39
C GLN A 491 8.24 -0.13 21.46
N LYS A 492 9.48 -0.39 21.89
CA LYS A 492 10.66 -0.16 21.08
C LYS A 492 10.74 -1.23 19.99
N ILE A 493 10.99 -0.79 18.77
CA ILE A 493 11.32 -1.58 17.61
C ILE A 493 12.79 -1.31 17.34
N ASP A 494 13.62 -2.34 17.45
CA ASP A 494 15.08 -2.18 17.33
C ASP A 494 15.47 -1.82 15.89
N SER A 495 16.63 -1.21 15.73
CA SER A 495 17.21 -0.93 14.42
C SER A 495 17.48 -2.23 13.66
N PHE A 496 17.39 -2.18 12.35
CA PHE A 496 17.60 -3.32 11.48
C PHE A 496 18.74 -3.05 10.50
N PHE A 497 19.73 -3.95 10.48
CA PHE A 497 20.87 -3.83 9.59
C PHE A 497 21.18 -5.16 8.92
N THR A 498 21.08 -5.21 7.60
CA THR A 498 21.44 -6.39 6.80
C THR A 498 22.60 -6.11 5.86
N VAL A 499 23.34 -7.16 5.51
CA VAL A 499 24.44 -7.09 4.54
C VAL A 499 24.18 -8.09 3.42
N ASP A 500 24.21 -7.60 2.19
CA ASP A 500 24.15 -8.41 0.98
C ASP A 500 25.53 -8.47 0.33
N LEU A 501 25.91 -9.61 -0.22
CA LEU A 501 27.17 -9.81 -0.93
C LEU A 501 26.91 -10.49 -2.26
N MET A 502 27.49 -9.96 -3.33
CA MET A 502 27.41 -10.54 -4.68
C MET A 502 28.80 -10.57 -5.31
N ASN A 503 29.13 -11.69 -5.92
CA ASN A 503 30.27 -11.82 -6.78
C ASN A 503 29.85 -12.27 -8.17
N SER A 504 30.41 -11.68 -9.21
CA SER A 504 30.27 -12.12 -10.59
C SER A 504 31.62 -12.24 -11.29
N TYR A 505 31.69 -13.22 -12.18
CA TYR A 505 32.86 -13.48 -13.00
C TYR A 505 32.45 -13.56 -14.46
N THR A 506 33.06 -12.72 -15.32
CA THR A 506 32.81 -12.68 -16.75
C THR A 506 33.81 -13.53 -17.50
N ILE A 507 33.35 -14.49 -18.26
CA ILE A 507 34.16 -15.31 -19.18
C ILE A 507 33.99 -14.76 -20.59
N GLU A 508 35.02 -14.13 -21.11
CA GLU A 508 35.01 -13.61 -22.47
C GLU A 508 35.10 -14.77 -23.48
N MET A 509 34.22 -14.78 -24.46
CA MET A 509 34.19 -15.73 -25.58
C MET A 509 34.22 -14.94 -26.89
N ASN A 510 34.55 -15.60 -28.01
CA ASN A 510 34.80 -14.93 -29.29
C ASN A 510 33.69 -14.02 -29.79
N ASP A 511 32.41 -14.35 -29.53
CA ASP A 511 31.25 -13.62 -30.03
C ASP A 511 30.21 -13.28 -28.92
N SER A 512 30.52 -13.59 -27.66
CA SER A 512 29.61 -13.38 -26.52
C SER A 512 30.35 -13.48 -25.21
N ASP A 513 29.77 -12.93 -24.14
CA ASP A 513 30.30 -13.05 -22.80
C ASP A 513 29.36 -13.91 -21.94
N LEU A 514 29.95 -14.79 -21.13
CA LEU A 514 29.22 -15.56 -20.13
C LEU A 514 29.48 -14.93 -18.75
N LYS A 515 28.46 -14.39 -18.09
CA LYS A 515 28.55 -13.88 -16.74
C LYS A 515 27.97 -14.88 -15.74
N LEU A 516 28.82 -15.35 -14.84
CA LEU A 516 28.44 -16.22 -13.74
C LEU A 516 28.35 -15.38 -12.47
N SER A 517 27.23 -15.48 -11.76
CA SER A 517 26.99 -14.70 -10.53
C SER A 517 26.60 -15.62 -9.37
N VAL A 518 27.11 -15.29 -8.19
CA VAL A 518 26.70 -15.89 -6.92
C VAL A 518 26.43 -14.75 -5.93
N GLY A 519 25.31 -14.81 -5.24
CA GLY A 519 24.98 -13.78 -4.25
C GLY A 519 24.33 -14.37 -3.00
N VAL A 520 24.48 -13.61 -1.92
CA VAL A 520 23.85 -13.87 -0.62
C VAL A 520 23.17 -12.60 -0.15
N THR A 521 21.87 -12.64 0.06
CA THR A 521 21.14 -11.58 0.76
C THR A 521 21.08 -11.91 2.24
N ASN A 522 21.11 -10.88 3.08
CA ASN A 522 21.14 -10.99 4.53
C ASN A 522 22.22 -12.00 5.00
N LEU A 523 23.47 -11.70 4.69
CA LEU A 523 24.63 -12.57 4.92
C LEU A 523 24.73 -13.10 6.37
N PHE A 524 24.33 -12.29 7.35
CA PHE A 524 24.42 -12.62 8.78
C PHE A 524 23.17 -13.25 9.35
N ASP A 525 22.12 -13.46 8.51
CA ASP A 525 20.83 -14.03 8.90
C ASP A 525 20.13 -13.23 10.02
N GLU A 526 20.20 -11.91 9.91
CA GLU A 526 19.56 -11.01 10.88
C GLU A 526 18.05 -11.19 10.87
N GLU A 527 17.47 -11.41 12.05
CA GLU A 527 16.01 -11.56 12.21
C GLU A 527 15.33 -10.19 12.27
N VAL A 528 14.13 -10.10 11.70
CA VAL A 528 13.36 -8.86 11.71
C VAL A 528 12.97 -8.45 13.14
N PRO A 529 13.05 -7.15 13.49
CA PRO A 529 12.61 -6.66 14.79
C PRO A 529 11.14 -6.95 15.06
N GLN A 530 10.82 -7.32 16.30
CA GLN A 530 9.44 -7.58 16.71
C GLN A 530 8.66 -6.27 16.89
N VAL A 531 7.46 -6.22 16.32
CA VAL A 531 6.52 -5.11 16.46
C VAL A 531 5.27 -5.57 17.23
N TYR A 532 4.99 -4.95 18.36
CA TYR A 532 3.80 -5.27 19.19
C TYR A 532 2.47 -4.89 18.52
N ASP A 533 2.47 -4.34 17.36
CA ASP A 533 1.29 -3.78 16.71
C ASP A 533 0.87 -4.50 15.43
N ALA A 534 1.78 -5.23 14.82
CA ALA A 534 1.52 -5.90 13.57
C ALA A 534 0.58 -7.10 13.78
N ALA A 535 -0.71 -6.89 13.61
CA ALA A 535 -1.78 -7.83 13.96
C ALA A 535 -1.60 -9.23 13.36
N ASN A 536 -0.96 -9.35 12.19
CA ASN A 536 -0.79 -10.62 11.50
C ASN A 536 0.67 -11.09 11.39
N TRP A 537 1.63 -10.19 11.45
CA TRP A 537 3.01 -10.48 11.07
C TRP A 537 4.00 -10.43 12.24
N SER A 538 3.70 -9.63 13.28
CA SER A 538 4.61 -9.34 14.41
C SER A 538 5.92 -8.66 14.02
N TYR A 539 6.01 -8.11 12.81
CA TYR A 539 7.12 -7.29 12.30
C TYR A 539 6.56 -6.20 11.36
N ASP A 540 7.37 -5.24 10.97
CA ASP A 540 6.97 -4.18 10.04
C ASP A 540 7.29 -4.56 8.58
N PRO A 541 6.29 -4.98 7.78
CA PRO A 541 6.53 -5.45 6.41
C PRO A 541 6.89 -4.33 5.42
N LYS A 542 6.79 -3.05 5.81
CA LYS A 542 7.20 -1.92 4.96
C LYS A 542 8.70 -1.70 4.96
N HIS A 543 9.37 -2.07 6.04
CA HIS A 543 10.78 -1.74 6.25
C HIS A 543 11.67 -2.95 6.48
N HIS A 544 11.11 -4.11 6.81
CA HIS A 544 11.86 -5.29 7.20
C HIS A 544 11.52 -6.49 6.32
N ASP A 545 12.54 -7.17 5.78
CA ASP A 545 12.38 -8.38 4.99
C ASP A 545 12.52 -9.62 5.89
N PRO A 546 11.47 -10.43 6.08
CA PRO A 546 11.49 -11.58 6.98
C PRO A 546 12.12 -12.83 6.39
N ARG A 547 12.55 -12.82 5.13
CA ARG A 547 13.03 -14.03 4.42
C ARG A 547 14.33 -14.61 4.98
N GLY A 548 15.06 -13.84 5.82
CA GLY A 548 16.35 -14.26 6.34
C GLY A 548 17.42 -14.35 5.25
N ARG A 549 18.42 -15.19 5.46
CA ARG A 549 19.51 -15.37 4.51
C ARG A 549 19.07 -16.19 3.30
N MET A 550 19.30 -15.65 2.11
CA MET A 550 19.06 -16.35 0.84
C MET A 550 20.34 -16.39 0.00
N VAL A 551 20.57 -17.52 -0.66
CA VAL A 551 21.66 -17.68 -1.62
C VAL A 551 21.07 -17.87 -3.01
N TYR A 552 21.63 -17.19 -4.00
CA TYR A 552 21.22 -17.32 -5.40
C TYR A 552 22.44 -17.45 -6.32
N VAL A 553 22.21 -18.09 -7.46
CA VAL A 553 23.18 -18.30 -8.53
C VAL A 553 22.55 -17.85 -9.85
N GLY A 554 23.27 -17.11 -10.66
CA GLY A 554 22.82 -16.63 -11.96
C GLY A 554 23.89 -16.80 -13.04
#